data_66b31e8d7cfe2860ad6237bad27e72b1
#
_entry.id   66b31e8d7cfe2860ad6237bad27e72b1
#
_cell.length_a   1.000
_cell.length_b   1.000
_cell.length_c   1.000
_cell.angle_alpha   90.00
_cell.angle_beta   90.00
_cell.angle_gamma   90.00
#
_symmetry.space_group_name_H-M   'P 1'
#
loop_
_entity.id
_entity.type
_entity.pdbx_description
1 polymer ?
#
loop_
_entity_poly.entity_id
_entity_poly.type
_entity_poly.pdbx_seq_one_letter_code
_entity_poly.pdbx_strand_id
1 'polypeptide(L)'
;MKTLSMTSLLSGLALFAAPAAFASSTTSIPAFEASISTAQGPLSPGGATILRSELRTAMEAFIYDTGGPQGVDSAERAYLTTRLNDTPFQQSLTGTAAKYYADFYELNDATFTSYPLYQGSVAGTAASLFGATGPLASNADIREGYIPNGQGIANQATLGTAFTTYFEPPVGPFQPITVKELIERLGTTSIKGSTPSVDEVEGAVAYITQISRNSNRLYVADWTCRRCSFSPWNTRGYVIAAVSTDRRFVRMVSVWTADFGND
;
A
#
# COMPACT_ATOMS: atom_id res chain seq x y z
N MET A 1 22.93 -59.60 43.01
CA MET A 1 23.34 -58.23 42.62
C MET A 1 23.24 -58.16 41.09
N LYS A 2 22.23 -57.50 40.58
CA LYS A 2 22.05 -57.28 39.13
C LYS A 2 22.14 -55.76 38.89
N THR A 3 23.16 -55.35 38.19
CA THR A 3 23.40 -53.99 37.77
C THR A 3 22.53 -53.67 36.53
N LEU A 4 21.63 -52.71 36.68
CA LEU A 4 20.86 -52.16 35.55
C LEU A 4 21.67 -51.05 34.89
N SER A 5 21.99 -51.23 33.64
CA SER A 5 22.60 -50.23 32.79
C SER A 5 21.50 -49.29 32.24
N MET A 6 21.58 -48.00 32.59
CA MET A 6 20.73 -46.96 32.08
C MET A 6 21.37 -46.40 30.76
N THR A 7 20.76 -46.76 29.62
CA THR A 7 21.12 -46.15 28.33
C THR A 7 20.34 -44.86 28.15
N SER A 8 21.04 -43.72 28.21
CA SER A 8 20.46 -42.41 27.92
C SER A 8 20.27 -42.24 26.40
N LEU A 9 19.03 -42.20 25.93
CA LEU A 9 18.68 -41.75 24.59
C LEU A 9 18.76 -40.20 24.55
N LEU A 10 19.80 -39.68 23.95
CA LEU A 10 19.83 -38.30 23.52
C LEU A 10 18.96 -38.18 22.24
N SER A 11 17.74 -37.73 22.38
CA SER A 11 16.92 -37.28 21.24
C SER A 11 17.45 -35.96 20.73
N GLY A 12 18.23 -35.99 19.64
CA GLY A 12 18.68 -34.81 18.93
C GLY A 12 17.46 -34.12 18.28
N LEU A 13 17.08 -32.99 18.85
CA LEU A 13 16.12 -32.05 18.23
C LEU A 13 16.85 -31.37 17.07
N ALA A 14 16.68 -31.90 15.84
CA ALA A 14 17.11 -31.20 14.65
C ALA A 14 16.20 -29.97 14.47
N LEU A 15 16.68 -28.78 14.87
CA LEU A 15 16.11 -27.52 14.43
C LEU A 15 16.29 -27.46 12.92
N PHE A 16 15.24 -27.75 12.19
CA PHE A 16 15.14 -27.31 10.79
C PHE A 16 14.98 -25.78 10.82
N ALA A 17 16.09 -25.08 10.73
CA ALA A 17 16.06 -23.69 10.31
C ALA A 17 15.45 -23.70 8.91
N ALA A 18 14.20 -23.27 8.79
CA ALA A 18 13.63 -22.95 7.49
C ALA A 18 14.59 -21.98 6.80
N PRO A 19 14.95 -22.18 5.53
CA PRO A 19 15.74 -21.20 4.82
C PRO A 19 14.98 -19.89 4.89
N ALA A 20 15.57 -18.90 5.58
CA ALA A 20 15.06 -17.53 5.53
C ALA A 20 15.04 -17.16 4.04
N ALA A 21 13.89 -16.76 3.56
CA ALA A 21 13.73 -16.29 2.20
C ALA A 21 14.53 -14.98 2.03
N PHE A 22 15.80 -15.11 1.70
CA PHE A 22 16.71 -14.00 1.37
C PHE A 22 16.62 -13.61 -0.11
N ALA A 23 15.49 -13.81 -0.76
CA ALA A 23 15.46 -13.70 -2.20
C ALA A 23 15.26 -12.26 -2.70
N SER A 24 14.59 -11.41 -1.91
CA SER A 24 14.04 -10.17 -2.45
C SER A 24 15.13 -9.10 -2.69
N SER A 25 15.92 -8.77 -1.71
CA SER A 25 16.91 -7.69 -1.83
C SER A 25 18.05 -7.94 -2.84
N THR A 26 18.32 -9.21 -3.18
CA THR A 26 19.34 -9.56 -4.18
C THR A 26 18.90 -9.32 -5.61
N THR A 27 17.61 -9.21 -5.85
CA THR A 27 17.01 -8.97 -7.17
C THR A 27 16.41 -7.57 -7.26
N SER A 28 15.68 -7.13 -6.24
CA SER A 28 14.96 -5.87 -6.23
C SER A 28 15.89 -4.64 -6.22
N ILE A 29 16.94 -4.65 -5.40
CA ILE A 29 17.91 -3.55 -5.35
C ILE A 29 18.62 -3.35 -6.70
N PRO A 30 19.21 -4.40 -7.35
CA PRO A 30 19.77 -4.25 -8.68
C PRO A 30 18.74 -3.81 -9.74
N ALA A 31 17.52 -4.28 -9.67
CA ALA A 31 16.44 -3.89 -10.60
C ALA A 31 16.07 -2.40 -10.41
N PHE A 32 15.97 -1.94 -9.17
CA PHE A 32 15.79 -0.53 -8.85
C PHE A 32 16.91 0.32 -9.42
N GLU A 33 18.19 -0.03 -9.17
CA GLU A 33 19.34 0.72 -9.66
C GLU A 33 19.41 0.77 -11.19
N ALA A 34 19.09 -0.33 -11.86
CA ALA A 34 19.01 -0.36 -13.32
C ALA A 34 17.92 0.59 -13.85
N SER A 35 16.76 0.64 -13.18
CA SER A 35 15.66 1.55 -13.52
C SER A 35 16.05 3.02 -13.29
N ILE A 36 16.74 3.32 -12.18
CA ILE A 36 17.26 4.67 -11.89
C ILE A 36 18.30 5.09 -12.94
N SER A 37 19.23 4.20 -13.28
CA SER A 37 20.22 4.46 -14.35
C SER A 37 19.53 4.76 -15.70
N THR A 38 18.47 4.04 -16.02
CA THR A 38 17.69 4.28 -17.23
C THR A 38 16.97 5.62 -17.16
N ALA A 39 16.40 5.96 -16.01
CA ALA A 39 15.70 7.23 -15.79
C ALA A 39 16.63 8.46 -15.87
N GLN A 40 17.91 8.29 -15.63
CA GLN A 40 18.93 9.33 -15.78
C GLN A 40 19.62 9.32 -17.15
N GLY A 41 19.21 8.45 -18.04
CA GLY A 41 19.78 8.30 -19.36
C GLY A 41 19.38 9.44 -20.31
N PRO A 42 20.15 9.65 -21.39
CA PRO A 42 19.94 10.76 -22.33
C PRO A 42 18.62 10.66 -23.11
N LEU A 43 17.98 9.50 -23.13
CA LEU A 43 16.69 9.25 -23.78
C LEU A 43 15.51 9.34 -22.82
N SER A 44 15.77 9.53 -21.52
CA SER A 44 14.72 9.69 -20.53
C SER A 44 14.00 11.03 -20.70
N PRO A 45 12.68 11.10 -20.50
CA PRO A 45 11.93 12.35 -20.52
C PRO A 45 12.47 13.42 -19.54
N GLY A 46 13.03 13.01 -18.39
CA GLY A 46 13.65 13.89 -17.39
C GLY A 46 15.11 14.21 -17.67
N GLY A 47 15.76 13.54 -18.61
CA GLY A 47 17.21 13.61 -18.82
C GLY A 47 17.94 13.11 -17.57
N ALA A 48 18.86 13.94 -17.04
CA ALA A 48 19.57 13.60 -15.80
C ALA A 48 18.71 13.70 -14.52
N THR A 49 17.50 14.23 -14.62
CA THR A 49 16.58 14.43 -13.50
C THR A 49 15.49 13.38 -13.51
N ILE A 50 15.32 12.69 -12.40
CA ILE A 50 14.35 11.60 -12.27
C ILE A 50 12.96 12.18 -11.99
N LEU A 51 12.01 11.86 -12.86
CA LEU A 51 10.61 12.24 -12.72
C LEU A 51 9.88 11.31 -11.74
N ARG A 52 8.76 11.77 -11.19
CA ARG A 52 7.91 10.97 -10.29
C ARG A 52 7.45 9.65 -10.92
N SER A 53 7.04 9.65 -12.20
CA SER A 53 6.62 8.45 -12.91
C SER A 53 7.75 7.42 -13.05
N GLU A 54 8.95 7.88 -13.34
CA GLU A 54 10.13 7.02 -13.47
C GLU A 54 10.53 6.42 -12.14
N LEU A 55 10.52 7.23 -11.07
CA LEU A 55 10.78 6.75 -9.71
C LEU A 55 9.74 5.73 -9.27
N ARG A 56 8.45 5.99 -9.55
CA ARG A 56 7.38 5.04 -9.25
C ARG A 56 7.64 3.68 -9.92
N THR A 57 7.97 3.69 -11.20
CA THR A 57 8.31 2.46 -11.92
C THR A 57 9.52 1.76 -11.32
N ALA A 58 10.56 2.50 -10.93
CA ALA A 58 11.71 1.90 -10.25
C ALA A 58 11.33 1.26 -8.90
N MET A 59 10.45 1.88 -8.13
CA MET A 59 9.98 1.38 -6.82
C MET A 59 9.12 0.11 -6.93
N GLU A 60 8.56 -0.19 -8.11
CA GLU A 60 7.82 -1.44 -8.35
C GLU A 60 8.71 -2.68 -8.10
N ALA A 61 10.02 -2.56 -8.24
CA ALA A 61 10.97 -3.62 -7.92
C ALA A 61 10.88 -4.08 -6.45
N PHE A 62 10.52 -3.20 -5.53
CA PHE A 62 10.36 -3.53 -4.10
C PHE A 62 8.95 -4.01 -3.75
N ILE A 63 7.97 -3.75 -4.59
CA ILE A 63 6.56 -4.04 -4.32
C ILE A 63 6.17 -5.40 -4.90
N TYR A 64 6.65 -5.70 -6.10
CA TYR A 64 6.25 -6.86 -6.90
C TYR A 64 7.35 -7.91 -7.03
N ASP A 65 8.29 -7.94 -6.11
CA ASP A 65 9.30 -8.97 -6.14
C ASP A 65 8.67 -10.37 -5.99
N THR A 66 8.93 -11.20 -6.98
CA THR A 66 8.35 -12.55 -7.08
C THR A 66 9.07 -13.57 -6.19
N GLY A 67 10.18 -13.20 -5.56
CA GLY A 67 11.05 -14.09 -4.79
C GLY A 67 10.89 -14.04 -3.28
N GLY A 68 10.09 -13.10 -2.75
CA GLY A 68 9.92 -12.89 -1.31
C GLY A 68 8.47 -12.61 -0.90
N PRO A 69 8.23 -12.35 0.38
CA PRO A 69 6.93 -11.83 0.80
C PRO A 69 6.69 -10.48 0.13
N GLN A 70 5.48 -10.27 -0.38
CA GLN A 70 5.11 -8.98 -0.95
C GLN A 70 5.36 -7.86 0.06
N GLY A 71 6.11 -6.85 -0.37
CA GLY A 71 6.46 -5.69 0.45
C GLY A 71 7.94 -5.59 0.77
N VAL A 72 8.33 -4.46 1.30
CA VAL A 72 9.74 -4.11 1.56
C VAL A 72 10.30 -4.87 2.75
N ASP A 73 11.34 -5.65 2.54
CA ASP A 73 12.04 -6.39 3.60
C ASP A 73 13.03 -5.51 4.40
N SER A 74 13.73 -6.10 5.37
CA SER A 74 14.68 -5.35 6.22
C SER A 74 15.92 -4.85 5.49
N ALA A 75 16.42 -5.61 4.50
CA ALA A 75 17.60 -5.23 3.72
C ALA A 75 17.26 -4.12 2.73
N GLU A 76 16.08 -4.22 2.11
CA GLU A 76 15.53 -3.17 1.25
C GLU A 76 15.27 -1.87 2.03
N ARG A 77 14.71 -1.95 3.26
CA ARG A 77 14.57 -0.77 4.13
C ARG A 77 15.91 -0.11 4.45
N ALA A 78 16.92 -0.91 4.77
CA ALA A 78 18.26 -0.38 5.03
C ALA A 78 18.83 0.32 3.77
N TYR A 79 18.63 -0.27 2.60
CA TYR A 79 19.02 0.34 1.33
C TYR A 79 18.24 1.63 1.06
N LEU A 80 16.92 1.64 1.21
CA LEU A 80 16.10 2.84 1.06
C LEU A 80 16.52 3.96 2.04
N THR A 81 16.88 3.60 3.27
CA THR A 81 17.43 4.55 4.26
C THR A 81 18.74 5.17 3.76
N THR A 82 19.61 4.36 3.17
CA THR A 82 20.86 4.83 2.58
C THR A 82 20.61 5.83 1.46
N ARG A 83 19.69 5.50 0.54
CA ARG A 83 19.31 6.39 -0.57
C ARG A 83 18.57 7.65 -0.10
N LEU A 84 17.82 7.60 0.98
CA LEU A 84 17.19 8.79 1.57
C LEU A 84 18.23 9.82 2.01
N ASN A 85 19.40 9.35 2.48
CA ASN A 85 20.51 10.17 2.95
C ASN A 85 21.59 10.44 1.89
N ASP A 86 21.41 9.91 0.68
CA ASP A 86 22.31 10.11 -0.45
C ASP A 86 22.01 11.46 -1.13
N THR A 87 22.77 12.50 -0.77
CA THR A 87 22.55 13.84 -1.31
C THR A 87 22.59 13.92 -2.83
N PRO A 88 23.54 13.30 -3.56
CA PRO A 88 23.51 13.26 -5.02
C PRO A 88 22.23 12.65 -5.59
N PHE A 89 21.77 11.54 -5.04
CA PHE A 89 20.52 10.92 -5.46
C PHE A 89 19.32 11.84 -5.20
N GLN A 90 19.20 12.40 -3.99
CA GLN A 90 18.10 13.28 -3.65
C GLN A 90 18.05 14.54 -4.54
N GLN A 91 19.20 15.09 -4.92
CA GLN A 91 19.30 16.22 -5.83
C GLN A 91 18.95 15.87 -7.28
N SER A 92 19.03 14.62 -7.67
CA SER A 92 18.62 14.16 -9.00
C SER A 92 17.10 14.00 -9.14
N LEU A 93 16.35 14.04 -8.03
CA LEU A 93 14.90 13.90 -8.04
C LEU A 93 14.20 15.24 -8.29
N THR A 94 13.11 15.22 -9.08
CA THR A 94 12.16 16.36 -9.05
C THR A 94 11.51 16.47 -7.67
N GLY A 95 10.98 17.65 -7.29
CA GLY A 95 10.31 17.81 -6.01
C GLY A 95 9.15 16.83 -5.79
N THR A 96 8.42 16.48 -6.85
CA THR A 96 7.34 15.48 -6.78
C THR A 96 7.86 14.05 -6.69
N ALA A 97 9.03 13.75 -7.24
CA ALA A 97 9.70 12.46 -7.08
C ALA A 97 10.28 12.33 -5.67
N ALA A 98 10.94 13.36 -5.16
CA ALA A 98 11.45 13.38 -3.79
C ALA A 98 10.33 13.17 -2.75
N LYS A 99 9.17 13.81 -2.95
CA LYS A 99 7.99 13.55 -2.12
C LYS A 99 7.50 12.11 -2.23
N TYR A 100 7.45 11.55 -3.43
CA TYR A 100 7.07 10.15 -3.62
C TYR A 100 8.03 9.22 -2.87
N TYR A 101 9.33 9.46 -2.97
CA TYR A 101 10.35 8.69 -2.26
C TYR A 101 10.14 8.74 -0.75
N ALA A 102 9.98 9.94 -0.21
CA ALA A 102 9.76 10.14 1.22
C ALA A 102 8.49 9.42 1.72
N ASP A 103 7.38 9.57 1.01
CA ASP A 103 6.12 8.93 1.35
C ASP A 103 6.20 7.39 1.24
N PHE A 104 6.91 6.86 0.25
CA PHE A 104 7.17 5.42 0.10
C PHE A 104 8.05 4.90 1.24
N TYR A 105 9.11 5.62 1.57
CA TYR A 105 9.98 5.28 2.70
C TYR A 105 9.19 5.24 4.01
N GLU A 106 8.38 6.26 4.29
CA GLU A 106 7.55 6.32 5.49
C GLU A 106 6.53 5.18 5.60
N LEU A 107 6.00 4.70 4.47
CA LEU A 107 5.16 3.49 4.47
C LEU A 107 5.91 2.26 4.94
N ASN A 108 7.21 2.19 4.69
CA ASN A 108 8.03 1.00 4.87
C ASN A 108 9.13 1.14 5.93
N ASP A 109 9.20 2.28 6.66
CA ASP A 109 10.28 2.60 7.60
C ASP A 109 10.18 1.91 8.94
N ALA A 110 8.98 1.53 9.35
CA ALA A 110 8.72 1.02 10.68
C ALA A 110 8.55 -0.50 10.68
N THR A 111 9.01 -1.09 11.74
CA THR A 111 8.64 -2.44 12.10
C THR A 111 7.16 -2.54 12.40
N PHE A 112 6.62 -3.65 12.03
CA PHE A 112 5.23 -4.03 12.21
C PHE A 112 4.64 -3.65 13.57
N THR A 113 3.48 -3.03 13.56
CA THR A 113 2.56 -2.99 14.70
C THR A 113 1.23 -3.62 14.26
N SER A 114 0.72 -4.55 15.04
CA SER A 114 -0.52 -5.28 14.75
C SER A 114 -1.76 -4.65 15.39
N TYR A 115 -1.65 -3.45 15.91
CA TYR A 115 -2.77 -2.81 16.59
C TYR A 115 -3.75 -2.19 15.60
N PRO A 116 -5.04 -2.49 15.73
CA PRO A 116 -6.06 -1.88 14.90
C PRO A 116 -6.18 -0.38 15.20
N LEU A 117 -6.62 0.39 14.21
CA LEU A 117 -7.02 1.76 14.42
C LEU A 117 -8.21 1.81 15.39
N TYR A 118 -8.22 2.83 16.25
CA TYR A 118 -9.41 3.15 17.02
C TYR A 118 -10.52 3.54 16.02
N GLN A 119 -11.62 2.84 16.07
CA GLN A 119 -12.74 3.12 15.20
C GLN A 119 -13.51 4.36 15.69
N GLY A 120 -13.42 5.44 14.93
CA GLY A 120 -14.30 6.59 15.07
C GLY A 120 -15.67 6.34 14.43
N SER A 121 -16.49 7.37 14.38
CA SER A 121 -17.76 7.31 13.65
C SER A 121 -17.56 7.13 12.15
N VAL A 122 -18.50 6.49 11.48
CA VAL A 122 -18.55 6.47 10.01
C VAL A 122 -18.72 7.90 9.50
N ALA A 123 -17.79 8.33 8.64
CA ALA A 123 -17.74 9.72 8.18
C ALA A 123 -18.86 10.10 7.19
N GLY A 124 -19.59 9.13 6.66
CA GLY A 124 -20.70 9.34 5.72
C GLY A 124 -21.03 8.10 4.93
N THR A 125 -22.05 8.19 4.08
CA THR A 125 -22.41 7.15 3.12
C THR A 125 -21.84 7.50 1.73
N ALA A 126 -21.64 6.49 0.88
CA ALA A 126 -21.21 6.69 -0.49
C ALA A 126 -22.09 7.70 -1.23
N ALA A 127 -23.41 7.54 -1.13
CA ALA A 127 -24.38 8.44 -1.77
C ALA A 127 -24.28 9.90 -1.32
N SER A 128 -23.92 10.14 -0.05
CA SER A 128 -23.78 11.51 0.46
C SER A 128 -22.48 12.20 0.02
N LEU A 129 -21.52 11.42 -0.46
CA LEU A 129 -20.17 11.91 -0.77
C LEU A 129 -19.91 12.02 -2.28
N PHE A 130 -20.43 11.07 -3.06
CA PHE A 130 -20.20 11.00 -4.50
C PHE A 130 -21.42 11.40 -5.34
N GLY A 131 -22.55 11.76 -4.69
CA GLY A 131 -23.81 11.95 -5.36
C GLY A 131 -24.69 10.70 -5.35
N ALA A 132 -25.92 10.82 -5.86
CA ALA A 132 -26.97 9.82 -5.68
C ALA A 132 -26.93 8.66 -6.66
N THR A 133 -26.13 8.72 -7.71
CA THR A 133 -26.22 7.75 -8.82
C THR A 133 -24.87 7.39 -9.37
N GLY A 134 -24.65 6.12 -9.60
CA GLY A 134 -23.52 5.59 -10.34
C GLY A 134 -22.66 4.57 -9.59
N PRO A 135 -21.73 3.92 -10.29
CA PRO A 135 -20.99 2.77 -9.74
C PRO A 135 -20.09 3.14 -8.56
N LEU A 136 -19.45 4.31 -8.58
CA LEU A 136 -18.56 4.76 -7.48
C LEU A 136 -19.37 5.14 -6.25
N ALA A 137 -20.47 5.85 -6.42
CA ALA A 137 -21.33 6.29 -5.34
C ALA A 137 -21.97 5.13 -4.57
N SER A 138 -22.37 4.08 -5.28
CA SER A 138 -23.06 2.93 -4.68
C SER A 138 -22.12 1.96 -3.97
N ASN A 139 -20.81 2.03 -4.21
CA ASN A 139 -19.84 1.04 -3.75
C ASN A 139 -18.69 1.62 -2.92
N ALA A 140 -18.83 2.85 -2.39
CA ALA A 140 -17.85 3.44 -1.50
C ALA A 140 -18.23 3.22 -0.03
N ASP A 141 -17.25 2.84 0.77
CA ASP A 141 -17.36 2.72 2.23
C ASP A 141 -16.21 3.46 2.90
N ILE A 142 -16.50 4.18 3.98
CA ILE A 142 -15.60 5.13 4.59
C ILE A 142 -15.40 4.79 6.06
N ARG A 143 -14.14 4.82 6.47
CA ARG A 143 -13.73 4.63 7.86
C ARG A 143 -12.67 5.65 8.26
N GLU A 144 -12.71 6.05 9.51
CA GLU A 144 -11.65 6.87 10.09
C GLU A 144 -11.32 6.42 11.51
N GLY A 145 -10.09 6.65 11.92
CA GLY A 145 -9.65 6.27 13.24
C GLY A 145 -8.24 6.71 13.59
N TYR A 146 -7.87 6.49 14.83
CA TYR A 146 -6.56 6.81 15.38
C TYR A 146 -5.75 5.57 15.67
N ILE A 147 -4.44 5.70 15.47
CA ILE A 147 -3.48 4.78 16.06
C ILE A 147 -3.20 5.26 17.49
N PRO A 148 -3.51 4.49 18.55
CA PRO A 148 -3.34 4.91 19.92
C PRO A 148 -1.89 5.25 20.27
N ASN A 149 -1.70 6.14 21.26
CA ASN A 149 -0.37 6.51 21.72
C ASN A 149 0.42 5.28 22.21
N GLY A 150 1.69 5.21 21.79
CA GLY A 150 2.57 4.09 22.13
C GLY A 150 2.40 2.84 21.24
N GLN A 151 1.49 2.88 20.26
CA GLN A 151 1.22 1.74 19.37
C GLN A 151 1.74 1.95 17.93
N GLY A 152 2.69 2.85 17.75
CA GLY A 152 3.30 3.12 16.45
C GLY A 152 2.60 4.21 15.65
N ILE A 153 2.85 4.21 14.38
CA ILE A 153 2.40 5.20 13.39
C ILE A 153 1.93 4.48 12.12
N ALA A 154 1.22 5.19 11.23
CA ALA A 154 0.74 4.64 9.99
C ALA A 154 1.89 4.18 9.08
N ASN A 155 1.85 2.90 8.70
CA ASN A 155 2.76 2.24 7.76
C ASN A 155 2.01 1.12 7.02
N GLN A 156 2.67 0.35 6.16
CA GLN A 156 2.05 -0.75 5.42
C GLN A 156 1.24 -1.70 6.33
N ALA A 157 1.84 -2.12 7.43
CA ALA A 157 1.22 -3.10 8.31
C ALA A 157 0.00 -2.54 9.04
N THR A 158 0.09 -1.33 9.59
CA THR A 158 -1.03 -0.69 10.30
C THR A 158 -2.18 -0.35 9.36
N LEU A 159 -1.89 0.14 8.14
CA LEU A 159 -2.91 0.42 7.13
C LEU A 159 -3.57 -0.87 6.63
N GLY A 160 -2.79 -1.90 6.35
CA GLY A 160 -3.31 -3.21 5.95
C GLY A 160 -4.18 -3.85 7.03
N THR A 161 -3.74 -3.83 8.29
CA THR A 161 -4.51 -4.34 9.43
C THR A 161 -5.80 -3.53 9.65
N ALA A 162 -5.73 -2.20 9.57
CA ALA A 162 -6.90 -1.35 9.69
C ALA A 162 -7.91 -1.65 8.58
N PHE A 163 -7.46 -1.82 7.34
CA PHE A 163 -8.32 -2.16 6.23
C PHE A 163 -9.01 -3.52 6.45
N THR A 164 -8.26 -4.57 6.76
CA THR A 164 -8.83 -5.92 6.96
C THR A 164 -9.75 -6.00 8.17
N THR A 165 -9.54 -5.18 9.20
CA THR A 165 -10.45 -5.09 10.35
C THR A 165 -11.81 -4.53 9.97
N TYR A 166 -11.87 -3.61 9.01
CA TYR A 166 -13.11 -2.94 8.61
C TYR A 166 -13.77 -3.52 7.36
N PHE A 167 -12.98 -4.07 6.44
CA PHE A 167 -13.42 -4.47 5.12
C PHE A 167 -13.20 -5.96 4.80
N GLU A 168 -12.63 -6.73 5.71
CA GLU A 168 -12.33 -8.18 5.63
C GLU A 168 -11.31 -8.64 4.57
N PRO A 169 -11.41 -8.25 3.27
CA PRO A 169 -10.53 -8.84 2.27
C PRO A 169 -9.07 -8.46 2.47
N PRO A 170 -8.12 -9.31 2.07
CA PRO A 170 -6.73 -8.93 2.05
C PRO A 170 -6.51 -7.78 1.08
N VAL A 171 -5.69 -6.83 1.47
CA VAL A 171 -5.29 -5.69 0.65
C VAL A 171 -3.86 -5.87 0.16
N GLY A 172 -3.61 -5.44 -1.06
CA GLY A 172 -2.27 -5.36 -1.61
C GLY A 172 -1.43 -4.27 -0.91
N PRO A 173 -0.16 -4.12 -1.30
CA PRO A 173 0.69 -3.08 -0.72
C PRO A 173 0.17 -1.69 -1.08
N PHE A 174 0.13 -0.81 -0.06
CA PHE A 174 -0.15 0.60 -0.27
C PHE A 174 1.00 1.30 -0.99
N GLN A 175 0.64 2.22 -1.87
CA GLN A 175 1.59 3.04 -2.63
C GLN A 175 1.22 4.52 -2.51
N PRO A 176 2.19 5.43 -2.49
CA PRO A 176 1.91 6.86 -2.53
C PRO A 176 1.23 7.25 -3.83
N ILE A 177 0.19 8.07 -3.74
CA ILE A 177 -0.53 8.59 -4.90
C ILE A 177 -0.76 10.10 -4.74
N THR A 178 -0.85 10.82 -5.83
CA THR A 178 -1.31 12.22 -5.82
C THR A 178 -2.81 12.30 -6.05
N VAL A 179 -3.42 13.41 -5.67
CA VAL A 179 -4.83 13.66 -5.97
C VAL A 179 -5.08 13.59 -7.49
N LYS A 180 -4.18 14.14 -8.30
CA LYS A 180 -4.28 14.06 -9.77
C LYS A 180 -4.27 12.63 -10.28
N GLU A 181 -3.29 11.82 -9.87
CA GLU A 181 -3.19 10.39 -10.25
C GLU A 181 -4.42 9.59 -9.80
N LEU A 182 -4.94 9.93 -8.63
CA LEU A 182 -6.13 9.28 -8.10
C LEU A 182 -7.40 9.63 -8.89
N ILE A 183 -7.56 10.91 -9.28
CA ILE A 183 -8.63 11.35 -10.16
C ILE A 183 -8.57 10.63 -11.51
N GLU A 184 -7.39 10.55 -12.11
CA GLU A 184 -7.16 9.82 -13.35
C GLU A 184 -7.53 8.35 -13.19
N ARG A 185 -7.12 7.71 -12.10
CA ARG A 185 -7.45 6.32 -11.80
C ARG A 185 -8.95 6.11 -11.60
N LEU A 186 -9.63 6.98 -10.85
CA LEU A 186 -11.07 6.92 -10.67
C LEU A 186 -11.82 7.10 -11.99
N GLY A 187 -11.40 8.06 -12.81
CA GLY A 187 -12.02 8.33 -14.12
C GLY A 187 -11.85 7.20 -15.14
N THR A 188 -10.85 6.34 -14.94
CA THR A 188 -10.59 5.18 -15.84
C THR A 188 -11.07 3.85 -15.25
N THR A 189 -11.53 3.83 -14.01
CA THR A 189 -12.01 2.61 -13.36
C THR A 189 -13.27 2.12 -14.06
N SER A 190 -13.12 1.02 -14.81
CA SER A 190 -14.26 0.34 -15.42
C SER A 190 -14.92 -0.57 -14.41
N ILE A 191 -16.19 -0.32 -14.12
CA ILE A 191 -17.03 -1.19 -13.31
C ILE A 191 -18.03 -1.85 -14.27
N LYS A 192 -17.89 -3.15 -14.49
CA LYS A 192 -18.74 -3.92 -15.44
C LYS A 192 -18.83 -3.32 -16.84
N GLY A 193 -17.75 -2.78 -17.36
CA GLY A 193 -17.75 -2.13 -18.65
C GLY A 193 -18.36 -0.73 -18.68
N SER A 194 -18.76 -0.19 -17.51
CA SER A 194 -19.22 1.20 -17.37
C SER A 194 -18.05 2.10 -17.02
N THR A 195 -17.91 3.21 -17.74
CA THR A 195 -17.05 4.31 -17.31
C THR A 195 -17.81 5.17 -16.30
N PRO A 196 -17.17 5.63 -15.19
CA PRO A 196 -17.79 6.57 -14.30
C PRO A 196 -18.28 7.83 -15.02
N SER A 197 -19.43 8.35 -14.63
CA SER A 197 -19.93 9.62 -15.15
C SER A 197 -19.07 10.80 -14.67
N VAL A 198 -19.18 11.94 -15.33
CA VAL A 198 -18.49 13.16 -14.92
C VAL A 198 -18.85 13.55 -13.49
N ASP A 199 -20.14 13.49 -13.13
CA ASP A 199 -20.63 13.83 -11.79
C ASP A 199 -20.06 12.90 -10.73
N GLU A 200 -19.87 11.62 -11.03
CA GLU A 200 -19.25 10.67 -10.10
C GLU A 200 -17.76 10.97 -9.88
N VAL A 201 -17.05 11.32 -10.94
CA VAL A 201 -15.64 11.71 -10.84
C VAL A 201 -15.51 13.02 -10.05
N GLU A 202 -16.35 14.02 -10.31
CA GLU A 202 -16.38 15.28 -9.56
C GLU A 202 -16.71 15.05 -8.08
N GLY A 203 -17.69 14.21 -7.78
CA GLY A 203 -18.03 13.81 -6.42
C GLY A 203 -16.86 13.12 -5.71
N ALA A 204 -16.17 12.22 -6.39
CA ALA A 204 -14.97 11.54 -5.88
C ALA A 204 -13.84 12.55 -5.61
N VAL A 205 -13.63 13.52 -6.50
CA VAL A 205 -12.64 14.60 -6.33
C VAL A 205 -12.97 15.45 -5.09
N ALA A 206 -14.21 15.86 -4.95
CA ALA A 206 -14.66 16.63 -3.79
C ALA A 206 -14.44 15.85 -2.49
N TYR A 207 -14.76 14.56 -2.50
CA TYR A 207 -14.53 13.68 -1.37
C TYR A 207 -13.04 13.50 -1.05
N ILE A 208 -12.20 13.22 -2.06
CA ILE A 208 -10.75 13.10 -1.87
C ILE A 208 -10.17 14.37 -1.28
N THR A 209 -10.61 15.53 -1.76
CA THR A 209 -10.21 16.82 -1.21
C THR A 209 -10.59 16.94 0.27
N GLN A 210 -11.77 16.46 0.64
CA GLN A 210 -12.22 16.48 2.02
C GLN A 210 -11.46 15.50 2.91
N ILE A 211 -11.23 14.26 2.47
CA ILE A 211 -10.50 13.26 3.28
C ILE A 211 -9.02 13.60 3.41
N SER A 212 -8.42 14.22 2.40
CA SER A 212 -7.02 14.66 2.44
C SER A 212 -6.83 15.97 3.20
N ARG A 213 -7.91 16.62 3.66
CA ARG A 213 -7.82 17.81 4.50
C ARG A 213 -7.04 17.52 5.77
N ASN A 214 -6.03 18.34 6.05
CA ASN A 214 -5.07 18.11 7.14
C ASN A 214 -4.20 16.87 6.98
N SER A 215 -4.11 16.35 5.77
CA SER A 215 -3.23 15.24 5.41
C SER A 215 -2.26 15.69 4.32
N ASN A 216 -1.00 15.31 4.43
CA ASN A 216 -0.01 15.49 3.37
C ASN A 216 0.42 14.16 2.73
N ARG A 217 -0.21 13.06 3.13
CA ARG A 217 0.05 11.70 2.63
C ARG A 217 -1.25 11.10 2.12
N LEU A 218 -1.19 10.63 0.90
CA LEU A 218 -2.28 9.91 0.26
C LEU A 218 -1.72 8.61 -0.30
N TYR A 219 -2.35 7.51 0.05
CA TYR A 219 -1.96 6.17 -0.36
C TYR A 219 -3.10 5.43 -1.01
N VAL A 220 -2.79 4.49 -1.90
CA VAL A 220 -3.77 3.61 -2.54
C VAL A 220 -3.23 2.19 -2.54
N ALA A 221 -4.13 1.22 -2.35
CA ALA A 221 -3.84 -0.19 -2.51
C ALA A 221 -5.00 -0.88 -3.24
N ASP A 222 -4.68 -1.90 -4.02
CA ASP A 222 -5.67 -2.76 -4.66
C ASP A 222 -6.08 -3.90 -3.73
N TRP A 223 -7.32 -4.34 -3.85
CA TRP A 223 -7.79 -5.54 -3.18
C TRP A 223 -8.72 -6.35 -4.08
N THR A 224 -8.71 -7.65 -3.86
CA THR A 224 -9.59 -8.58 -4.55
C THR A 224 -10.12 -9.59 -3.55
N CYS A 225 -11.37 -9.98 -3.71
CA CYS A 225 -11.94 -11.02 -2.91
C CYS A 225 -12.77 -11.99 -3.77
N ARG A 226 -12.51 -13.27 -3.61
CA ARG A 226 -13.33 -14.33 -4.18
C ARG A 226 -14.26 -14.86 -3.08
N ARG A 227 -15.57 -14.69 -3.26
CA ARG A 227 -16.60 -15.22 -2.34
C ARG A 227 -16.39 -14.75 -0.90
N CYS A 228 -16.31 -13.43 -0.72
CA CYS A 228 -16.30 -12.84 0.62
C CYS A 228 -17.64 -13.05 1.33
N SER A 229 -17.61 -12.94 2.67
CA SER A 229 -18.82 -13.09 3.50
C SER A 229 -19.92 -12.10 3.12
N PHE A 230 -19.54 -10.92 2.61
CA PHE A 230 -20.48 -9.87 2.18
C PHE A 230 -20.93 -9.99 0.71
N SER A 231 -20.31 -10.86 -0.08
CA SER A 231 -20.67 -11.04 -1.50
C SER A 231 -20.38 -12.45 -1.99
N PRO A 232 -21.33 -13.16 -2.58
CA PRO A 232 -21.10 -14.45 -3.22
C PRO A 232 -20.30 -14.33 -4.53
N TRP A 233 -20.05 -13.11 -4.99
CA TRP A 233 -19.41 -12.79 -6.26
C TRP A 233 -17.95 -12.42 -6.06
N ASN A 234 -17.17 -12.52 -7.13
CA ASN A 234 -15.85 -11.94 -7.16
C ASN A 234 -15.97 -10.41 -7.05
N THR A 235 -15.32 -9.85 -6.04
CA THR A 235 -15.26 -8.40 -5.84
C THR A 235 -13.82 -7.91 -5.95
N ARG A 236 -13.65 -6.74 -6.51
CA ARG A 236 -12.37 -6.06 -6.60
C ARG A 236 -12.56 -4.57 -6.39
N GLY A 237 -11.52 -3.94 -5.94
CA GLY A 237 -11.55 -2.51 -5.73
C GLY A 237 -10.20 -1.99 -5.31
N TYR A 238 -10.21 -0.80 -4.80
CA TYR A 238 -9.06 -0.22 -4.14
C TYR A 238 -9.49 0.55 -2.91
N VAL A 239 -8.56 0.66 -1.99
CA VAL A 239 -8.69 1.48 -0.79
C VAL A 239 -7.77 2.69 -0.93
N ILE A 240 -8.31 3.83 -0.54
CA ILE A 240 -7.58 5.09 -0.49
C ILE A 240 -7.41 5.43 0.97
N ALA A 241 -6.19 5.71 1.41
CA ALA A 241 -5.88 6.10 2.77
C ALA A 241 -5.24 7.49 2.79
N ALA A 242 -5.88 8.42 3.50
CA ALA A 242 -5.31 9.73 3.80
C ALA A 242 -4.77 9.73 5.23
N VAL A 243 -3.50 10.08 5.40
CA VAL A 243 -2.78 9.98 6.67
C VAL A 243 -2.34 11.37 7.13
N SER A 244 -2.59 11.66 8.41
CA SER A 244 -2.23 12.94 9.03
C SER A 244 -0.72 13.18 9.09
N THR A 245 -0.32 14.42 9.33
CA THR A 245 1.10 14.82 9.38
C THR A 245 1.87 14.09 10.49
N ASP A 246 1.24 13.81 11.61
CA ASP A 246 1.80 13.04 12.72
C ASP A 246 1.71 11.52 12.53
N ARG A 247 1.15 11.07 11.39
CA ARG A 247 0.95 9.67 11.03
C ARG A 247 0.08 8.87 11.99
N ARG A 248 -0.79 9.53 12.74
CA ARG A 248 -1.60 8.87 13.78
C ARG A 248 -3.09 8.82 13.47
N PHE A 249 -3.58 9.72 12.64
CA PHE A 249 -4.96 9.71 12.18
C PHE A 249 -5.03 9.27 10.72
N VAL A 250 -5.93 8.33 10.43
CA VAL A 250 -6.13 7.77 9.10
C VAL A 250 -7.60 7.84 8.74
N ARG A 251 -7.88 8.31 7.54
CA ARG A 251 -9.17 8.15 6.87
C ARG A 251 -9.01 7.21 5.69
N MET A 252 -9.91 6.26 5.60
CA MET A 252 -9.92 5.28 4.52
C MET A 252 -11.26 5.30 3.81
N VAL A 253 -11.23 5.12 2.50
CA VAL A 253 -12.39 4.80 1.69
C VAL A 253 -12.09 3.58 0.83
N SER A 254 -13.01 2.62 0.83
CA SER A 254 -12.99 1.49 -0.08
C SER A 254 -13.94 1.77 -1.23
N VAL A 255 -13.42 1.74 -2.46
CA VAL A 255 -14.22 1.80 -3.68
C VAL A 255 -14.14 0.43 -4.34
N TRP A 256 -15.27 -0.22 -4.57
CA TRP A 256 -15.30 -1.59 -5.03
C TRP A 256 -16.43 -1.87 -6.02
N THR A 257 -16.28 -2.93 -6.76
CA THR A 257 -17.29 -3.46 -7.67
C THR A 257 -17.43 -4.96 -7.50
N ALA A 258 -18.65 -5.46 -7.63
CA ALA A 258 -18.90 -6.89 -7.77
C ALA A 258 -18.80 -7.26 -9.25
N ASP A 259 -17.94 -8.21 -9.56
CA ASP A 259 -17.87 -8.81 -10.88
C ASP A 259 -18.91 -9.95 -10.96
N PHE A 260 -19.97 -9.73 -11.71
CA PHE A 260 -21.00 -10.75 -11.96
C PHE A 260 -20.66 -11.59 -13.20
N GLY A 261 -19.39 -11.56 -13.61
CA GLY A 261 -18.92 -12.34 -14.75
C GLY A 261 -19.23 -13.82 -14.55
N ASN A 262 -19.76 -14.42 -15.58
CA ASN A 262 -19.96 -15.84 -15.66
C ASN A 262 -18.61 -16.54 -15.47
N ASP A 263 -18.53 -17.42 -14.47
CA ASP A 263 -17.49 -18.42 -14.32
C ASP A 263 -17.56 -19.41 -15.49
#